data_b6c7d3e1222bbf9b6f687832e458cf85
#
_entry.id   b6c7d3e1222bbf9b6f687832e458cf85
#
_cell.length_a   1.000
_cell.length_b   1.000
_cell.length_c   1.000
_cell.angle_alpha   90.00
_cell.angle_beta   90.00
_cell.angle_gamma   90.00
#
_symmetry.space_group_name_H-M   'P 1'
#
loop_
_entity.id
_entity.type
_entity.pdbx_description
1 polymer ?
#
loop_
_entity_poly.entity_id
_entity_poly.type
_entity_poly.pdbx_seq_one_letter_code
_entity_poly.pdbx_strand_id
1 'polypeptide(L)'
;MRPEVDSGTAKLIAVTNTTRAPTEPKLPTAAESGFPDLTLDGLVGLFGPTGMPLALRERIAADFRAAADPIIEDRLTKSGQLMNIAGPEEFAKSIEAQRVMAAGIAKRLGLKAAQ
;
A
#
# COMPACT_ATOMS: atom_id res chain seq x y z
N MET A 1 -6.58 11.86 -9.62
CA MET A 1 -5.80 12.89 -8.89
C MET A 1 -4.69 13.57 -9.70
N ARG A 2 -4.05 12.90 -10.67
CA ARG A 2 -3.05 13.57 -11.53
C ARG A 2 -3.61 14.69 -12.39
N PRO A 3 -4.77 14.54 -13.06
CA PRO A 3 -5.33 15.62 -13.88
C PRO A 3 -5.54 16.94 -13.11
N GLU A 4 -5.96 16.86 -11.87
CA GLU A 4 -6.20 18.01 -11.00
C GLU A 4 -4.90 18.71 -10.56
N VAL A 5 -3.85 17.94 -10.36
CA VAL A 5 -2.51 18.45 -10.06
C VAL A 5 -1.88 19.09 -11.29
N ASP A 6 -1.99 18.44 -12.44
CA ASP A 6 -1.44 18.91 -13.72
C ASP A 6 -2.14 20.20 -14.19
N SER A 7 -3.44 20.33 -13.91
CA SER A 7 -4.22 21.56 -14.18
C SER A 7 -4.00 22.67 -13.15
N GLY A 8 -3.27 22.41 -12.06
CA GLY A 8 -3.06 23.36 -10.98
C GLY A 8 -4.24 23.54 -10.04
N THR A 9 -5.31 22.76 -10.20
CA THR A 9 -6.51 22.82 -9.34
C THR A 9 -6.26 22.19 -7.97
N ALA A 10 -5.31 21.27 -7.87
CA ALA A 10 -4.89 20.65 -6.62
C ALA A 10 -3.37 20.71 -6.47
N LYS A 11 -2.88 20.64 -5.23
CA LYS A 11 -1.46 20.58 -4.91
C LYS A 11 -1.18 19.35 -4.06
N LEU A 12 -0.15 18.58 -4.45
CA LEU A 12 0.38 17.52 -3.60
C LEU A 12 1.15 18.14 -2.44
N ILE A 13 0.88 17.70 -1.22
CA ILE A 13 1.50 18.21 0.01
C ILE A 13 2.48 17.19 0.57
N ALA A 14 2.07 15.93 0.67
CA ALA A 14 2.88 14.81 1.17
C ALA A 14 2.30 13.50 0.67
N VAL A 15 3.10 12.44 0.77
CA VAL A 15 2.64 11.05 0.60
C VAL A 15 2.51 10.38 1.95
N THR A 16 1.57 9.44 2.09
CA THR A 16 1.35 8.68 3.33
C THR A 16 2.22 7.43 3.45
N ASN A 17 2.93 7.06 2.38
CA ASN A 17 3.84 5.92 2.38
C ASN A 17 5.00 6.09 3.36
N THR A 18 5.61 4.97 3.78
CA THR A 18 6.82 4.96 4.61
C THR A 18 8.03 5.58 3.92
N THR A 19 8.05 5.54 2.58
CA THR A 19 9.11 6.12 1.73
C THR A 19 8.52 7.10 0.72
N ARG A 20 9.34 8.03 0.25
CA ARG A 20 8.92 8.98 -0.80
C ARG A 20 8.58 8.23 -2.09
N ALA A 21 7.57 8.75 -2.81
CA ALA A 21 7.18 8.19 -4.10
C ALA A 21 8.30 8.40 -5.14
N PRO A 22 8.75 7.37 -5.86
CA PRO A 22 9.78 7.52 -6.89
C PRO A 22 9.40 8.49 -8.00
N THR A 23 8.10 8.60 -8.28
CA THR A 23 7.58 9.54 -9.29
C THR A 23 7.57 10.99 -8.83
N GLU A 24 7.68 11.23 -7.52
CA GLU A 24 7.67 12.56 -6.91
C GLU A 24 8.72 12.65 -5.78
N PRO A 25 10.02 12.52 -6.11
CA PRO A 25 11.08 12.40 -5.09
C PRO A 25 11.26 13.65 -4.22
N LYS A 26 10.75 14.79 -4.69
CA LYS A 26 10.78 16.05 -3.94
C LYS A 26 9.62 16.16 -2.95
N LEU A 27 8.57 15.33 -3.08
CA LEU A 27 7.43 15.35 -2.19
C LEU A 27 7.78 14.62 -0.88
N PRO A 28 7.65 15.26 0.28
CA PRO A 28 7.95 14.62 1.55
C PRO A 28 6.91 13.55 1.89
N THR A 29 7.27 12.63 2.79
CA THR A 29 6.29 11.77 3.45
C THR A 29 5.55 12.54 4.54
N ALA A 30 4.39 12.03 4.97
CA ALA A 30 3.67 12.59 6.11
C ALA A 30 4.52 12.55 7.39
N ALA A 31 5.28 11.48 7.60
CA ALA A 31 6.20 11.36 8.72
C ALA A 31 7.29 12.43 8.71
N GLU A 32 7.94 12.69 7.56
CA GLU A 32 8.92 13.77 7.40
C GLU A 32 8.32 15.15 7.62
N SER A 33 7.01 15.30 7.39
CA SER A 33 6.25 16.54 7.60
C SER A 33 5.75 16.70 9.04
N GLY A 34 6.13 15.81 9.98
CA GLY A 34 5.75 15.89 11.39
C GLY A 34 4.48 15.13 11.75
N PHE A 35 3.94 14.30 10.85
CA PHE A 35 2.72 13.53 11.05
C PHE A 35 2.95 12.02 10.90
N PRO A 36 3.76 11.37 11.79
CA PRO A 36 4.08 9.95 11.66
C PRO A 36 2.84 9.04 11.77
N ASP A 37 1.82 9.46 12.51
CA ASP A 37 0.56 8.73 12.66
C ASP A 37 -0.25 8.63 11.35
N LEU A 38 0.08 9.42 10.33
CA LEU A 38 -0.53 9.37 9.01
C LEU A 38 0.23 8.45 8.04
N THR A 39 1.16 7.65 8.52
CA THR A 39 1.89 6.70 7.67
C THR A 39 1.00 5.49 7.40
N LEU A 40 0.68 5.28 6.12
CA LEU A 40 -0.15 4.18 5.65
C LEU A 40 0.29 3.78 4.24
N ASP A 41 0.83 2.57 4.11
CA ASP A 41 1.14 1.98 2.81
C ASP A 41 -0.11 1.31 2.22
N GLY A 42 -0.34 1.52 0.93
CA GLY A 42 -1.40 0.80 0.22
C GLY A 42 -1.05 -0.68 0.07
N LEU A 43 -1.98 -1.56 0.41
CA LEU A 43 -1.83 -3.00 0.22
C LEU A 43 -2.72 -3.47 -0.94
N VAL A 44 -2.10 -4.10 -1.93
CA VAL A 44 -2.79 -4.75 -3.05
C VAL A 44 -2.34 -6.21 -3.07
N GLY A 45 -3.26 -7.15 -3.22
CA GLY A 45 -2.91 -8.56 -3.22
C GLY A 45 -3.99 -9.47 -3.76
N LEU A 46 -3.63 -10.73 -3.96
CA LEU A 46 -4.53 -11.79 -4.31
C LEU A 46 -5.04 -12.50 -3.05
N PHE A 47 -6.32 -12.76 -3.03
CA PHE A 47 -6.99 -13.48 -1.96
C PHE A 47 -7.57 -14.78 -2.51
N GLY A 48 -7.43 -15.84 -1.73
CA GLY A 48 -8.00 -17.15 -2.04
C GLY A 48 -9.08 -17.55 -1.03
N PRO A 49 -9.80 -18.65 -1.30
CA PRO A 49 -10.81 -19.17 -0.37
C PRO A 49 -10.18 -19.60 0.96
N THR A 50 -10.99 -19.58 2.02
CA THR A 50 -10.59 -20.11 3.33
C THR A 50 -10.18 -21.56 3.21
N GLY A 51 -9.07 -21.93 3.86
CA GLY A 51 -8.53 -23.29 3.82
C GLY A 51 -7.61 -23.59 2.65
N MET A 52 -7.29 -22.62 1.79
CA MET A 52 -6.28 -22.82 0.74
C MET A 52 -4.94 -23.24 1.37
N PRO A 53 -4.33 -24.37 0.94
CA PRO A 53 -3.06 -24.86 1.47
C PRO A 53 -1.93 -23.83 1.35
N LEU A 54 -1.08 -23.73 2.38
CA LEU A 54 0.04 -22.78 2.38
C LEU A 54 0.96 -22.99 1.18
N ALA A 55 1.30 -24.25 0.86
CA ALA A 55 2.16 -24.57 -0.29
C ALA A 55 1.61 -24.03 -1.62
N LEU A 56 0.27 -24.03 -1.81
CA LEU A 56 -0.34 -23.45 -3.00
C LEU A 56 -0.23 -21.92 -3.00
N ARG A 57 -0.43 -21.27 -1.85
CA ARG A 57 -0.26 -19.81 -1.72
C ARG A 57 1.17 -19.37 -1.98
N GLU A 58 2.14 -20.12 -1.48
CA GLU A 58 3.57 -19.85 -1.71
C GLU A 58 3.97 -20.06 -3.18
N ARG A 59 3.42 -21.09 -3.82
CA ARG A 59 3.63 -21.32 -5.25
C ARG A 59 3.08 -20.17 -6.08
N ILE A 60 1.85 -19.74 -5.82
CA ILE A 60 1.26 -18.58 -6.51
C ILE A 60 2.12 -17.33 -6.31
N ALA A 61 2.59 -17.07 -5.10
CA ALA A 61 3.46 -15.92 -4.83
C ALA A 61 4.81 -16.03 -5.57
N ALA A 62 5.36 -17.25 -5.71
CA ALA A 62 6.58 -17.50 -6.49
C ALA A 62 6.34 -17.25 -7.99
N ASP A 63 5.22 -17.73 -8.53
CA ASP A 63 4.85 -17.53 -9.93
C ASP A 63 4.67 -16.03 -10.24
N PHE A 64 4.05 -15.28 -9.31
CA PHE A 64 3.95 -13.81 -9.42
C PHE A 64 5.31 -13.12 -9.43
N ARG A 65 6.24 -13.53 -8.54
CA ARG A 65 7.59 -12.97 -8.53
C ARG A 65 8.34 -13.27 -9.83
N ALA A 66 8.18 -14.48 -10.36
CA ALA A 66 8.79 -14.87 -11.61
C ALA A 66 8.21 -14.13 -12.82
N ALA A 67 6.93 -13.80 -12.78
CA ALA A 67 6.25 -13.03 -13.83
C ALA A 67 6.50 -11.52 -13.73
N ALA A 68 6.99 -11.04 -12.59
CA ALA A 68 7.32 -9.63 -12.39
C ALA A 68 8.51 -9.25 -13.27
N ASP A 69 8.26 -8.45 -14.28
CA ASP A 69 9.27 -7.95 -15.20
C ASP A 69 9.41 -6.42 -15.08
N PRO A 70 10.49 -5.84 -15.60
CA PRO A 70 10.72 -4.39 -15.55
C PRO A 70 9.60 -3.57 -16.20
N ILE A 71 8.84 -4.13 -17.16
CA ILE A 71 7.74 -3.44 -17.83
C ILE A 71 6.56 -3.29 -16.88
N ILE A 72 6.26 -4.34 -16.10
CA ILE A 72 5.20 -4.31 -15.09
C ILE A 72 5.59 -3.35 -13.97
N GLU A 73 6.83 -3.41 -13.49
CA GLU A 73 7.35 -2.51 -12.47
C GLU A 73 7.27 -1.04 -12.89
N ASP A 74 7.69 -0.72 -14.10
CA ASP A 74 7.60 0.63 -14.66
C ASP A 74 6.16 1.12 -14.72
N ARG A 75 5.23 0.29 -15.18
CA ARG A 75 3.80 0.64 -15.24
C ARG A 75 3.20 0.89 -13.86
N LEU A 76 3.51 0.04 -12.88
CA LEU A 76 3.04 0.20 -11.50
C LEU A 76 3.61 1.48 -10.89
N THR A 77 4.90 1.72 -11.05
CA THR A 77 5.56 2.93 -10.57
C THR A 77 4.94 4.20 -11.18
N LYS A 78 4.68 4.21 -12.49
CA LYS A 78 4.00 5.33 -13.16
C LYS A 78 2.57 5.57 -12.65
N SER A 79 1.91 4.54 -12.16
CA SER A 79 0.59 4.67 -11.51
C SER A 79 0.66 5.08 -10.03
N GLY A 80 1.87 5.27 -9.50
CA GLY A 80 2.11 5.63 -8.10
C GLY A 80 2.12 4.44 -7.15
N GLN A 81 2.22 3.22 -7.67
CA GLN A 81 2.31 1.99 -6.88
C GLN A 81 3.76 1.52 -6.82
N LEU A 82 4.20 1.11 -5.63
CA LEU A 82 5.48 0.45 -5.45
C LEU A 82 5.29 -1.05 -5.51
N MET A 83 6.05 -1.73 -6.36
CA MET A 83 6.01 -3.18 -6.44
C MET A 83 6.83 -3.78 -5.29
N ASN A 84 6.14 -4.44 -4.36
CA ASN A 84 6.75 -5.27 -3.32
C ASN A 84 5.96 -6.58 -3.25
N ILE A 85 6.47 -7.63 -3.89
CA ILE A 85 5.80 -8.93 -3.94
C ILE A 85 6.17 -9.73 -2.69
N ALA A 86 5.44 -9.49 -1.62
CA ALA A 86 5.57 -10.20 -0.36
C ALA A 86 5.05 -11.65 -0.46
N GLY A 87 5.54 -12.50 0.41
CA GLY A 87 4.98 -13.84 0.58
C GLY A 87 3.64 -13.82 1.35
N PRO A 88 2.90 -14.95 1.38
CA PRO A 88 1.58 -15.00 2.01
C PRO A 88 1.60 -14.66 3.51
N GLU A 89 2.63 -15.05 4.24
CA GLU A 89 2.75 -14.73 5.67
C GLU A 89 3.06 -13.26 5.92
N GLU A 90 3.98 -12.69 5.16
CA GLU A 90 4.36 -11.28 5.27
C GLU A 90 3.18 -10.38 4.91
N PHE A 91 2.47 -10.71 3.83
CA PHE A 91 1.29 -9.98 3.42
C PHE A 91 0.16 -10.06 4.47
N ALA A 92 -0.07 -11.24 5.08
CA ALA A 92 -1.03 -11.39 6.16
C ALA A 92 -0.66 -10.56 7.40
N LYS A 93 0.62 -10.49 7.77
CA LYS A 93 1.12 -9.63 8.86
C LYS A 93 0.89 -8.15 8.56
N SER A 94 1.12 -7.72 7.32
CA SER A 94 0.90 -6.33 6.90
C SER A 94 -0.58 -5.95 6.97
N ILE A 95 -1.48 -6.83 6.54
CA ILE A 95 -2.95 -6.63 6.65
C ILE A 95 -3.35 -6.50 8.12
N GLU A 96 -2.88 -7.41 8.98
CA GLU A 96 -3.22 -7.39 10.40
C GLU A 96 -2.70 -6.14 11.10
N ALA A 97 -1.48 -5.71 10.81
CA ALA A 97 -0.93 -4.47 11.35
C ALA A 97 -1.77 -3.25 10.97
N GLN A 98 -2.20 -3.15 9.70
CA GLN A 98 -3.09 -2.07 9.25
C GLN A 98 -4.47 -2.16 9.90
N ARG A 99 -5.01 -3.37 10.07
CA ARG A 99 -6.30 -3.59 10.75
C ARG A 99 -6.26 -3.08 12.19
N VAL A 100 -5.19 -3.42 12.93
CA VAL A 100 -5.00 -2.97 14.33
C VAL A 100 -4.88 -1.45 14.40
N MET A 101 -4.08 -0.85 13.51
CA MET A 101 -3.92 0.60 13.44
C MET A 101 -5.25 1.30 13.13
N ALA A 102 -5.97 0.85 12.10
CA ALA A 102 -7.27 1.41 11.71
C ALA A 102 -8.29 1.29 12.84
N ALA A 103 -8.35 0.14 13.53
CA ALA A 103 -9.23 -0.05 14.68
C ALA A 103 -8.90 0.90 15.84
N GLY A 104 -7.61 1.14 16.10
CA GLY A 104 -7.16 2.11 17.09
C GLY A 104 -7.60 3.54 16.78
N ILE A 105 -7.45 3.94 15.53
CA ILE A 105 -7.89 5.26 15.05
C ILE A 105 -9.42 5.39 15.15
N ALA A 106 -10.16 4.39 14.67
CA ALA A 106 -11.62 4.38 14.73
C ALA A 106 -12.13 4.52 16.17
N LYS A 107 -11.49 3.80 17.12
CA LYS A 107 -11.82 3.90 18.55
C LYS A 107 -11.58 5.30 19.10
N ARG A 108 -10.44 5.95 18.77
CA ARG A 108 -10.14 7.32 19.20
C ARG A 108 -11.11 8.34 18.65
N LEU A 109 -11.59 8.14 17.43
CA LEU A 109 -12.55 9.01 16.75
C LEU A 109 -14.02 8.69 17.09
N GLY A 110 -14.29 7.67 17.91
CA GLY A 110 -15.65 7.26 18.23
C GLY A 110 -16.43 6.67 17.04
N LEU A 111 -15.73 6.24 15.99
CA LEU A 111 -16.36 5.64 14.82
C LEU A 111 -16.82 4.21 15.15
N LYS A 112 -18.07 3.90 14.81
CA LYS A 112 -18.59 2.53 14.88
C LYS A 112 -18.36 1.84 13.55
N ALA A 113 -18.01 0.54 13.58
CA ALA A 113 -17.99 -0.26 12.37
C ALA A 113 -19.40 -0.24 11.73
N ALA A 114 -19.47 0.04 10.44
CA ALA A 114 -20.70 -0.17 9.69
C ALA A 114 -21.03 -1.67 9.71
N GLN A 115 -22.24 -2.02 10.15
CA GLN A 115 -22.77 -3.39 10.11
C GLN A 115 -23.11 -3.75 8.67
#